data_3f13eada2f31bb03862248fc03a78aa8
#
_entry.id   3f13eada2f31bb03862248fc03a78aa8
#
_cell.length_a   1.000
_cell.length_b   1.000
_cell.length_c   1.000
_cell.angle_alpha   90.00
_cell.angle_beta   90.00
_cell.angle_gamma   90.00
#
_symmetry.space_group_name_H-M   'P 1'
#
loop_
_entity.id
_entity.type
_entity.pdbx_description
1 polymer ?
#
loop_
_entity_poly.entity_id
_entity_poly.type
_entity_poly.pdbx_seq_one_letter_code
_entity_poly.pdbx_strand_id
1 'polypeptide(L)'
;WKAGKQVEVTADQKVSAYYPYNVQYTDMTAIPVDITTQEDYMYGEGGVSVEKPSAVLVMKHALSLVRILIKKNDYTGDGMVDAVTFGGVRLSASMDVTSGKLLPTGQPGEYKA
;
A
#
# COMPACT_ATOMS: atom_id res chain seq x y z
N TRP A 1 2.80 11.56 14.19
CA TRP A 1 2.29 11.92 15.52
C TRP A 1 2.69 13.34 15.86
N LYS A 2 1.73 14.25 16.00
CA LYS A 2 2.06 15.59 16.49
C LYS A 2 2.35 15.51 17.99
N ALA A 3 3.57 15.84 18.39
CA ALA A 3 3.97 15.89 19.79
C ALA A 3 2.96 16.71 20.63
N GLY A 4 2.58 16.21 21.80
CA GLY A 4 1.72 16.90 22.76
C GLY A 4 0.20 16.71 22.59
N LYS A 5 -0.28 15.91 21.60
CA LYS A 5 -1.67 15.48 21.59
C LYS A 5 -1.80 14.13 22.27
N GLN A 6 -2.51 14.10 23.38
CA GLN A 6 -2.95 12.87 24.03
C GLN A 6 -4.29 12.44 23.42
N VAL A 7 -4.46 11.13 23.26
CA VAL A 7 -5.73 10.51 22.88
C VAL A 7 -6.21 9.74 24.11
N GLU A 8 -7.38 10.11 24.61
CA GLU A 8 -7.99 9.40 25.74
C GLU A 8 -8.54 8.04 25.26
N VAL A 9 -8.20 7.01 26.01
CA VAL A 9 -8.75 5.64 25.79
C VAL A 9 -9.74 5.38 26.93
N THR A 10 -11.02 5.37 26.59
CA THR A 10 -12.12 5.17 27.56
C THR A 10 -12.75 3.80 27.51
N ALA A 11 -12.43 3.02 26.48
CA ALA A 11 -12.91 1.65 26.25
C ALA A 11 -11.94 0.91 25.34
N ASP A 12 -12.22 -0.33 25.03
CA ASP A 12 -11.50 -1.06 24.00
C ASP A 12 -11.66 -0.39 22.65
N GLN A 13 -10.55 -0.01 22.05
CA GLN A 13 -10.49 0.73 20.79
C GLN A 13 -9.46 0.10 19.85
N LYS A 14 -9.64 0.38 18.56
CA LYS A 14 -8.68 0.03 17.52
C LYS A 14 -7.94 1.27 17.04
N VAL A 15 -6.64 1.10 16.86
CA VAL A 15 -5.76 2.10 16.26
C VAL A 15 -5.31 1.56 14.91
N SER A 16 -5.58 2.29 13.85
CA SER A 16 -5.13 1.94 12.50
C SER A 16 -3.99 2.85 12.07
N ALA A 17 -3.07 2.33 11.30
CA ALA A 17 -1.97 3.06 10.71
C ALA A 17 -1.86 2.77 9.22
N TYR A 18 -1.35 3.72 8.47
CA TYR A 18 -1.10 3.58 7.04
C TYR A 18 0.14 4.34 6.61
N TYR A 19 0.68 3.95 5.48
CA TYR A 19 1.79 4.61 4.79
C TYR A 19 1.51 4.56 3.26
N PRO A 20 1.88 5.60 2.49
CA PRO A 20 2.48 6.87 2.91
C PRO A 20 1.46 7.83 3.55
N TYR A 21 1.94 8.67 4.46
CA TYR A 21 1.09 9.70 5.06
C TYR A 21 0.84 10.85 4.07
N ASN A 22 -0.42 11.22 3.92
CA ASN A 22 -0.81 12.43 3.21
C ASN A 22 -1.90 13.18 3.99
N VAL A 23 -1.69 14.48 4.22
CA VAL A 23 -2.65 15.32 4.94
C VAL A 23 -4.00 15.45 4.24
N GLN A 24 -4.06 15.21 2.93
CA GLN A 24 -5.28 15.26 2.13
C GLN A 24 -6.13 13.98 2.24
N TYR A 25 -5.58 12.92 2.82
CA TYR A 25 -6.34 11.68 3.02
C TYR A 25 -7.26 11.86 4.23
N THR A 26 -8.52 12.12 3.97
CA THR A 26 -9.55 12.36 4.98
C THR A 26 -10.47 11.16 5.18
N ASP A 27 -10.60 10.31 4.16
CA ASP A 27 -11.39 9.07 4.21
C ASP A 27 -10.47 7.85 4.33
N MET A 28 -10.39 7.29 5.54
CA MET A 28 -9.55 6.11 5.82
C MET A 28 -10.11 4.81 5.22
N THR A 29 -11.34 4.82 4.71
CA THR A 29 -11.92 3.67 4.01
C THR A 29 -11.64 3.67 2.51
N ALA A 30 -11.08 4.75 1.98
CA ALA A 30 -10.85 4.93 0.54
C ALA A 30 -9.60 5.77 0.23
N ILE A 31 -8.45 5.42 0.82
CA ILE A 31 -7.18 6.09 0.50
C ILE A 31 -6.81 5.82 -0.96
N PRO A 32 -6.52 6.88 -1.76
CA PRO A 32 -6.07 6.70 -3.13
C PRO A 32 -4.73 5.97 -3.21
N VAL A 33 -4.64 4.99 -4.09
CA VAL A 33 -3.43 4.22 -4.40
C VAL A 33 -3.12 4.40 -5.89
N ASP A 34 -1.88 4.77 -6.19
CA ASP A 34 -1.37 4.89 -7.56
C ASP A 34 -0.09 4.04 -7.69
N ILE A 35 -0.17 2.96 -8.47
CA ILE A 35 0.96 2.05 -8.64
C ILE A 35 2.05 2.61 -9.56
N THR A 36 1.77 3.68 -10.31
CA THR A 36 2.75 4.29 -11.21
C THR A 36 3.84 5.02 -10.46
N THR A 37 3.58 5.43 -9.22
CA THR A 37 4.55 6.09 -8.35
C THR A 37 5.61 5.14 -7.78
N GLN A 38 5.37 3.83 -7.86
CA GLN A 38 6.21 2.79 -7.23
C GLN A 38 6.35 2.97 -5.70
N GLU A 39 5.42 3.70 -5.08
CA GLU A 39 5.36 3.81 -3.63
C GLU A 39 4.83 2.54 -2.99
N ASP A 40 5.39 2.20 -1.85
CA ASP A 40 4.90 1.09 -1.05
C ASP A 40 3.74 1.56 -0.15
N TYR A 41 2.57 1.00 -0.34
CA TYR A 41 1.41 1.27 0.48
C TYR A 41 1.29 0.21 1.57
N MET A 42 1.23 0.66 2.82
CA MET A 42 1.16 -0.21 3.99
C MET A 42 -0.02 0.15 4.89
N TYR A 43 -0.52 -0.82 5.58
CA TYR A 43 -1.58 -0.67 6.59
C TYR A 43 -1.31 -1.57 7.79
N GLY A 44 -1.87 -1.22 8.93
CA GLY A 44 -1.78 -2.02 10.14
C GLY A 44 -2.83 -1.62 11.17
N GLU A 45 -3.17 -2.54 12.04
CA GLU A 45 -4.15 -2.33 13.11
C GLU A 45 -3.64 -2.91 14.42
N GLY A 46 -3.96 -2.26 15.52
CA GLY A 46 -3.69 -2.73 16.86
C GLY A 46 -4.81 -2.34 17.82
N GLY A 47 -4.97 -3.11 18.89
CA GLY A 47 -5.94 -2.82 19.95
C GLY A 47 -5.32 -2.02 21.09
N VAL A 48 -6.11 -1.14 21.70
CA VAL A 48 -5.82 -0.45 22.96
C VAL A 48 -7.01 -0.57 23.90
N SER A 49 -6.75 -0.59 25.19
CA SER A 49 -7.77 -0.54 26.24
C SER A 49 -7.32 0.37 27.37
N VAL A 50 -8.22 0.64 28.32
CA VAL A 50 -7.87 1.39 29.54
C VAL A 50 -6.75 0.71 30.32
N GLU A 51 -6.80 -0.62 30.41
CA GLU A 51 -5.78 -1.41 31.11
C GLU A 51 -4.48 -1.55 30.32
N LYS A 52 -4.56 -1.49 28.96
CA LYS A 52 -3.44 -1.60 28.04
C LYS A 52 -3.47 -0.44 27.04
N PRO A 53 -3.00 0.76 27.44
CA PRO A 53 -3.10 1.97 26.62
C PRO A 53 -2.01 2.08 25.53
N SER A 54 -1.35 0.98 25.22
CA SER A 54 -0.32 0.92 24.16
C SER A 54 -0.67 -0.13 23.11
N ALA A 55 -0.51 0.22 21.83
CA ALA A 55 -0.68 -0.71 20.71
C ALA A 55 0.64 -1.03 20.02
N VAL A 56 0.82 -2.29 19.64
CA VAL A 56 1.85 -2.71 18.70
C VAL A 56 1.19 -2.82 17.33
N LEU A 57 1.66 -2.02 16.38
CA LEU A 57 1.15 -2.00 15.01
C LEU A 57 2.11 -2.79 14.11
N VAL A 58 1.62 -3.89 13.55
CA VAL A 58 2.35 -4.68 12.56
C VAL A 58 1.89 -4.22 11.18
N MET A 59 2.77 -3.50 10.48
CA MET A 59 2.47 -2.99 9.14
C MET A 59 2.60 -4.10 8.10
N LYS A 60 1.63 -4.16 7.19
CA LYS A 60 1.55 -5.10 6.08
C LYS A 60 1.56 -4.33 4.77
N HIS A 61 2.22 -4.87 3.76
CA HIS A 61 2.14 -4.33 2.41
C HIS A 61 0.75 -4.54 1.82
N ALA A 62 0.18 -3.50 1.25
CA ALA A 62 -1.12 -3.58 0.54
C ALA A 62 -0.93 -4.02 -0.92
N LEU A 63 0.23 -3.75 -1.50
CA LEU A 63 0.58 -4.13 -2.87
C LEU A 63 1.49 -5.36 -2.88
N SER A 64 1.52 -6.04 -4.03
CA SER A 64 2.42 -7.17 -4.27
C SER A 64 3.62 -6.71 -5.12
N LEU A 65 4.82 -7.13 -4.71
CA LEU A 65 6.02 -6.96 -5.51
C LEU A 65 6.05 -7.99 -6.64
N VAL A 66 6.12 -7.53 -7.87
CA VAL A 66 6.35 -8.39 -9.05
C VAL A 66 7.82 -8.35 -9.41
N ARG A 67 8.48 -9.50 -9.40
CA ARG A 67 9.87 -9.66 -9.84
C ARG A 67 9.92 -10.46 -11.12
N ILE A 68 10.54 -9.89 -12.16
CA ILE A 68 10.74 -10.55 -13.45
C ILE A 68 12.22 -10.92 -13.58
N LEU A 69 12.47 -12.18 -13.89
CA LEU A 69 13.79 -12.68 -14.20
C LEU A 69 13.87 -13.04 -15.69
N ILE A 70 14.60 -12.25 -16.46
CA ILE A 70 14.85 -12.49 -17.88
C ILE A 70 16.19 -13.22 -18.02
N LYS A 71 16.21 -14.33 -18.71
CA LYS A 71 17.43 -15.13 -18.97
C LYS A 71 17.70 -15.17 -20.47
N LYS A 72 18.97 -15.03 -20.84
CA LYS A 72 19.43 -15.09 -22.24
C LYS A 72 19.17 -16.46 -22.90
N ASN A 73 19.23 -17.53 -22.08
CA ASN A 73 19.12 -18.93 -22.55
C ASN A 73 20.08 -19.18 -23.75
N ASP A 74 19.60 -19.75 -24.85
CA ASP A 74 20.42 -20.08 -26.03
C ASP A 74 20.56 -18.91 -27.03
N TYR A 75 20.10 -17.72 -26.67
CA TYR A 75 20.26 -16.55 -27.51
C TYR A 75 21.72 -16.13 -27.62
N THR A 76 22.30 -16.17 -28.82
CA THR A 76 23.72 -15.93 -29.07
C THR A 76 24.08 -14.47 -29.34
N GLY A 77 23.09 -13.58 -29.58
CA GLY A 77 23.28 -12.16 -29.83
C GLY A 77 23.54 -11.33 -28.57
N ASP A 78 23.87 -10.07 -28.78
CA ASP A 78 23.99 -9.04 -27.72
C ASP A 78 22.65 -8.30 -27.58
N GLY A 79 21.65 -9.04 -27.05
CA GLY A 79 20.33 -8.47 -26.79
C GLY A 79 20.30 -7.64 -25.53
N MET A 80 19.62 -6.51 -25.59
CA MET A 80 19.29 -5.67 -24.45
C MET A 80 17.78 -5.61 -24.31
N VAL A 81 17.29 -5.77 -23.08
CA VAL A 81 15.85 -5.58 -22.79
C VAL A 81 15.60 -4.09 -22.64
N ASP A 82 14.82 -3.54 -23.55
CA ASP A 82 14.53 -2.11 -23.59
C ASP A 82 13.37 -1.75 -22.67
N ALA A 83 12.38 -2.63 -22.54
CA ALA A 83 11.25 -2.40 -21.66
C ALA A 83 10.51 -3.70 -21.36
N VAL A 84 9.74 -3.69 -20.26
CA VAL A 84 8.75 -4.69 -19.93
C VAL A 84 7.40 -4.00 -19.77
N THR A 85 6.40 -4.44 -20.53
CA THR A 85 5.05 -3.86 -20.48
C THR A 85 4.07 -4.84 -19.83
N PHE A 86 3.35 -4.37 -18.85
CA PHE A 86 2.24 -5.08 -18.23
C PHE A 86 0.92 -4.57 -18.81
N GLY A 87 0.22 -5.42 -19.56
CA GLY A 87 -1.08 -5.10 -20.14
C GLY A 87 -2.25 -5.52 -19.25
N GLY A 88 -3.37 -4.82 -19.36
CA GLY A 88 -4.60 -5.16 -18.67
C GLY A 88 -4.57 -4.91 -17.15
N VAL A 89 -3.61 -4.14 -16.65
CA VAL A 89 -3.50 -3.79 -15.23
C VAL A 89 -4.28 -2.54 -14.89
N ARG A 90 -4.83 -2.47 -13.69
CA ARG A 90 -5.40 -1.23 -13.17
C ARG A 90 -4.33 -0.46 -12.42
N LEU A 91 -4.09 0.76 -12.86
CA LEU A 91 -3.00 1.61 -12.35
C LEU A 91 -3.37 2.33 -11.06
N SER A 92 -4.65 2.34 -10.70
CA SER A 92 -5.15 2.99 -9.50
C SER A 92 -6.14 2.11 -8.74
N ALA A 93 -6.21 2.34 -7.43
CA ALA A 93 -7.15 1.69 -6.52
C ALA A 93 -7.52 2.65 -5.38
N SER A 94 -8.51 2.29 -4.59
CA SER A 94 -8.68 2.81 -3.24
C SER A 94 -8.36 1.73 -2.21
N MET A 95 -7.73 2.10 -1.12
CA MET A 95 -7.36 1.21 -0.01
C MET A 95 -8.17 1.54 1.23
N ASP A 96 -8.81 0.53 1.80
CA ASP A 96 -9.36 0.61 3.15
C ASP A 96 -8.24 0.32 4.17
N VAL A 97 -7.90 1.30 4.98
CA VAL A 97 -6.82 1.22 5.97
C VAL A 97 -7.07 0.16 7.03
N THR A 98 -8.33 -0.10 7.38
CA THR A 98 -8.67 -1.04 8.45
C THR A 98 -8.50 -2.50 8.05
N SER A 99 -8.70 -2.79 6.77
CA SER A 99 -8.62 -4.16 6.23
C SER A 99 -7.45 -4.38 5.26
N GLY A 100 -6.87 -3.31 4.73
CA GLY A 100 -5.90 -3.35 3.63
C GLY A 100 -6.52 -3.77 2.29
N LYS A 101 -7.86 -3.84 2.23
CA LYS A 101 -8.55 -4.23 1.01
C LYS A 101 -8.38 -3.16 -0.06
N LEU A 102 -7.91 -3.58 -1.23
CA LEU A 102 -7.82 -2.73 -2.41
C LEU A 102 -9.06 -2.91 -3.28
N LEU A 103 -9.66 -1.82 -3.66
CA LEU A 103 -10.71 -1.75 -4.67
C LEU A 103 -10.13 -1.06 -5.91
N PRO A 104 -9.80 -1.81 -6.98
CA PRO A 104 -9.26 -1.23 -8.20
C PRO A 104 -10.21 -0.20 -8.82
N THR A 105 -9.66 0.93 -9.23
CA THR A 105 -10.40 2.03 -9.86
C THR A 105 -9.88 2.29 -11.27
N GLY A 106 -10.64 3.06 -12.06
CA GLY A 106 -10.28 3.36 -13.44
C GLY A 106 -10.44 2.17 -14.40
N GLN A 107 -10.06 2.37 -15.65
CA GLN A 107 -10.03 1.33 -16.66
C GLN A 107 -8.69 0.59 -16.66
N PRO A 108 -8.66 -0.69 -17.07
CA PRO A 108 -7.40 -1.38 -17.31
C PRO A 108 -6.56 -0.64 -18.34
N GLY A 109 -5.26 -0.57 -18.11
CA GLY A 109 -4.29 0.11 -18.95
C GLY A 109 -3.00 -0.70 -19.08
N GLU A 110 -1.96 -0.03 -19.52
CA GLU A 110 -0.61 -0.59 -19.63
C GLU A 110 0.34 0.16 -18.70
N TYR A 111 1.23 -0.59 -18.08
CA TYR A 111 2.35 -0.07 -17.31
C TYR A 111 3.67 -0.53 -17.92
N LYS A 112 4.54 0.41 -18.24
CA LYS A 112 5.87 0.16 -18.81
C LYS A 112 6.93 0.38 -17.72
N ALA A 113 7.73 -0.64 -17.44
CA ALA A 113 8.86 -0.60 -16.51
C ALA A 113 10.19 -0.60 -17.26
#